data_4e4f3c18b4804b296846ecbdb328445a
#
_entry.id   4e4f3c18b4804b296846ecbdb328445a
#
_cell.length_a   1.000
_cell.length_b   1.000
_cell.length_c   1.000
_cell.angle_alpha   90.00
_cell.angle_beta   90.00
_cell.angle_gamma   90.00
#
_symmetry.space_group_name_H-M   'P 1'
#
loop_
_entity.id
_entity.type
_entity.pdbx_description
1 polymer ?
#
loop_
_entity_poly.entity_id
_entity_poly.type
_entity_poly.pdbx_seq_one_letter_code
_entity_poly.pdbx_strand_id
1 'polypeptide(L)'
;MIAGARYGHTNLISNDWRALSRFYQDLFGCTPVPPVRDFKGPDLDRGTGISGAELRGEHLRLPGHGPDGPTLEIFNYNILEEKPEAAVNRPGFGHIAFVVDDVVEAHQAVLAAGGGSVGEVVTLTNALGKKLTWVYVTDPEGNILELQSQPK
;
A
#
# COMPACT_ATOMS: atom_id res chain seq x y z
N MET A 1 -24.07 -11.43 -9.44
CA MET A 1 -23.64 -10.58 -8.28
C MET A 1 -23.30 -11.52 -7.13
N ILE A 2 -22.16 -11.30 -6.45
CA ILE A 2 -21.78 -12.07 -5.26
C ILE A 2 -22.45 -11.40 -4.06
N ALA A 3 -23.37 -12.10 -3.39
CA ALA A 3 -24.09 -11.55 -2.24
C ALA A 3 -23.13 -11.32 -1.06
N GLY A 4 -23.27 -10.18 -0.37
CA GLY A 4 -22.47 -9.84 0.81
C GLY A 4 -21.01 -9.47 0.51
N ALA A 5 -20.63 -9.30 -0.75
CA ALA A 5 -19.29 -8.88 -1.12
C ALA A 5 -18.97 -7.50 -0.52
N ARG A 6 -17.82 -7.38 0.14
CA ARG A 6 -17.27 -6.13 0.65
C ARG A 6 -15.76 -6.12 0.43
N TYR A 7 -15.17 -4.94 0.30
CA TYR A 7 -13.72 -4.81 0.19
C TYR A 7 -13.04 -5.22 1.51
N GLY A 8 -12.09 -6.12 1.44
CA GLY A 8 -11.39 -6.65 2.62
C GLY A 8 -10.03 -6.01 2.85
N HIS A 9 -9.14 -6.18 1.89
CA HIS A 9 -7.76 -5.69 2.01
C HIS A 9 -7.10 -5.50 0.64
N THR A 10 -5.98 -4.76 0.64
CA THR A 10 -4.94 -4.81 -0.38
C THR A 10 -3.73 -5.52 0.22
N ASN A 11 -3.05 -6.35 -0.56
CA ASN A 11 -1.84 -7.03 -0.12
C ASN A 11 -0.61 -6.49 -0.85
N LEU A 12 0.49 -6.28 -0.11
CA LEU A 12 1.82 -6.00 -0.61
C LEU A 12 2.74 -7.15 -0.23
N ILE A 13 3.44 -7.70 -1.21
CA ILE A 13 4.53 -8.66 -0.97
C ILE A 13 5.83 -7.88 -0.85
N SER A 14 6.56 -8.11 0.22
CA SER A 14 7.68 -7.31 0.68
C SER A 14 8.93 -8.16 0.89
N ASN A 15 10.11 -7.58 0.66
CA ASN A 15 11.38 -8.18 1.05
C ASN A 15 11.61 -8.08 2.56
N ASP A 16 11.27 -6.93 3.16
CA ASP A 16 11.28 -6.71 4.61
C ASP A 16 9.95 -6.15 5.09
N TRP A 17 9.00 -7.03 5.40
CA TRP A 17 7.68 -6.65 5.83
C TRP A 17 7.68 -5.76 7.09
N ARG A 18 8.67 -5.91 7.98
CA ARG A 18 8.76 -5.10 9.20
C ARG A 18 9.16 -3.66 8.91
N ALA A 19 10.14 -3.48 8.04
CA ALA A 19 10.57 -2.15 7.61
C ALA A 19 9.45 -1.45 6.83
N LEU A 20 8.82 -2.16 5.90
CA LEU A 20 7.73 -1.63 5.10
C LEU A 20 6.50 -1.31 5.96
N SER A 21 6.17 -2.16 6.92
CA SER A 21 5.08 -1.90 7.86
C SER A 21 5.32 -0.63 8.69
N ARG A 22 6.54 -0.44 9.23
CA ARG A 22 6.88 0.79 9.95
C ARG A 22 6.71 2.04 9.10
N PHE A 23 7.13 2.00 7.82
CA PHE A 23 6.93 3.10 6.89
C PHE A 23 5.46 3.55 6.83
N TYR A 24 4.53 2.60 6.67
CA TYR A 24 3.10 2.92 6.61
C TYR A 24 2.53 3.36 7.97
N GLN A 25 3.05 2.84 9.08
CA GLN A 25 2.65 3.27 10.42
C GLN A 25 3.09 4.70 10.70
N ASP A 26 4.36 4.99 10.45
CA ASP A 26 5.00 6.27 10.83
C ASP A 26 4.51 7.44 9.96
N LEU A 27 4.31 7.22 8.66
CA LEU A 27 3.91 8.28 7.73
C LEU A 27 2.40 8.45 7.59
N PHE A 28 1.66 7.35 7.57
CA PHE A 28 0.22 7.39 7.25
C PHE A 28 -0.67 7.06 8.45
N GLY A 29 -0.10 6.76 9.61
CA GLY A 29 -0.89 6.42 10.79
C GLY A 29 -1.63 5.09 10.68
N CYS A 30 -1.17 4.19 9.81
CA CYS A 30 -1.69 2.83 9.77
C CYS A 30 -1.40 2.11 11.09
N THR A 31 -2.33 1.30 11.60
CA THR A 31 -2.16 0.64 12.89
C THR A 31 -2.18 -0.88 12.78
N PRO A 32 -1.22 -1.60 13.41
CA PRO A 32 -1.17 -3.06 13.37
C PRO A 32 -2.44 -3.71 13.89
N VAL A 33 -2.87 -4.77 13.20
CA VAL A 33 -4.00 -5.60 13.60
C VAL A 33 -3.48 -6.98 14.01
N PRO A 34 -3.29 -7.24 15.31
CA PRO A 34 -2.77 -8.52 15.79
C PRO A 34 -3.72 -9.69 15.48
N PRO A 35 -3.19 -10.92 15.48
CA PRO A 35 -1.78 -11.28 15.66
C PRO A 35 -0.95 -11.10 14.39
N VAL A 36 0.38 -11.05 14.52
CA VAL A 36 1.30 -11.25 13.38
C VAL A 36 1.01 -12.61 12.74
N ARG A 37 1.04 -12.66 11.42
CA ARG A 37 0.80 -13.88 10.64
C ARG A 37 2.12 -14.63 10.47
N ASP A 38 2.09 -15.94 10.68
CA ASP A 38 3.20 -16.86 10.45
C ASP A 38 2.58 -18.21 10.03
N PHE A 39 2.45 -18.40 8.72
CA PHE A 39 1.77 -19.55 8.14
C PHE A 39 2.71 -20.38 7.30
N LYS A 40 2.54 -21.70 7.39
CA LYS A 40 3.23 -22.70 6.57
C LYS A 40 2.45 -24.01 6.55
N GLY A 41 2.84 -24.89 5.66
CA GLY A 41 2.31 -26.25 5.58
C GLY A 41 1.30 -26.47 4.45
N PRO A 42 0.74 -27.68 4.35
CA PRO A 42 0.01 -28.13 3.16
C PRO A 42 -1.21 -27.29 2.78
N ASP A 43 -1.85 -26.65 3.74
CA ASP A 43 -3.00 -25.79 3.47
C ASP A 43 -2.57 -24.48 2.81
N LEU A 44 -1.45 -23.90 3.25
CA LEU A 44 -0.87 -22.72 2.60
C LEU A 44 -0.41 -23.06 1.19
N ASP A 45 0.29 -24.19 1.01
CA ASP A 45 0.73 -24.64 -0.31
C ASP A 45 -0.44 -24.81 -1.29
N ARG A 46 -1.51 -25.45 -0.86
CA ARG A 46 -2.71 -25.61 -1.70
C ARG A 46 -3.42 -24.30 -1.99
N GLY A 47 -3.48 -23.41 -1.00
CA GLY A 47 -4.14 -22.10 -1.15
C GLY A 47 -3.39 -21.13 -2.05
N THR A 48 -2.06 -21.18 -2.02
CA THR A 48 -1.20 -20.30 -2.81
C THR A 48 -0.75 -20.90 -4.15
N GLY A 49 -0.77 -22.23 -4.27
CA GLY A 49 -0.18 -22.95 -5.40
C GLY A 49 1.35 -23.03 -5.35
N ILE A 50 1.99 -22.61 -4.24
CA ILE A 50 3.43 -22.60 -4.05
C ILE A 50 3.81 -23.72 -3.10
N SER A 51 4.58 -24.70 -3.58
CA SER A 51 5.04 -25.83 -2.75
C SER A 51 6.10 -25.37 -1.75
N GLY A 52 5.89 -25.71 -0.47
CA GLY A 52 6.80 -25.32 0.61
C GLY A 52 6.74 -23.85 0.96
N ALA A 53 5.59 -23.19 0.72
CA ALA A 53 5.40 -21.80 1.07
C ALA A 53 5.48 -21.56 2.58
N GLU A 54 6.21 -20.53 2.98
CA GLU A 54 6.13 -19.93 4.31
C GLU A 54 5.82 -18.45 4.17
N LEU A 55 4.82 -17.97 4.89
CA LEU A 55 4.34 -16.58 4.81
C LEU A 55 4.39 -15.94 6.18
N ARG A 56 5.01 -14.75 6.26
CA ARG A 56 5.05 -13.94 7.47
C ARG A 56 4.68 -12.50 7.19
N GLY A 57 4.02 -11.85 8.15
CA GLY A 57 3.67 -10.45 8.05
C GLY A 57 2.51 -10.05 8.94
N GLU A 58 1.93 -8.91 8.63
CA GLU A 58 0.83 -8.37 9.41
C GLU A 58 -0.17 -7.61 8.56
N HIS A 59 -1.32 -7.35 9.15
CA HIS A 59 -2.31 -6.44 8.63
C HIS A 59 -2.17 -5.10 9.32
N LEU A 60 -2.27 -4.04 8.56
CA LEU A 60 -2.37 -2.68 9.05
C LEU A 60 -3.77 -2.14 8.79
N ARG A 61 -4.43 -1.62 9.81
CA ARG A 61 -5.67 -0.87 9.64
C ARG A 61 -5.37 0.44 8.92
N LEU A 62 -6.10 0.70 7.86
CA LEU A 62 -5.97 1.95 7.11
C LEU A 62 -6.58 3.13 7.90
N PRO A 63 -5.98 4.33 7.84
CA PRO A 63 -6.52 5.52 8.48
C PRO A 63 -7.87 5.92 7.85
N GLY A 64 -8.70 6.63 8.61
CA GLY A 64 -10.01 7.11 8.15
C GLY A 64 -11.12 6.05 8.14
N HIS A 65 -10.84 4.81 8.57
CA HIS A 65 -11.82 3.73 8.67
C HIS A 65 -12.03 3.29 10.11
N GLY A 66 -13.23 2.78 10.41
CA GLY A 66 -13.54 2.18 11.71
C GLY A 66 -12.87 0.81 11.92
N PRO A 67 -13.15 0.15 13.06
CA PRO A 67 -12.50 -1.12 13.44
C PRO A 67 -12.70 -2.26 12.44
N ASP A 68 -13.77 -2.24 11.67
CA ASP A 68 -14.09 -3.24 10.64
C ASP A 68 -13.73 -2.78 9.22
N GLY A 69 -12.98 -1.68 9.09
CA GLY A 69 -12.54 -1.15 7.80
C GLY A 69 -11.51 -2.05 7.11
N PRO A 70 -11.24 -1.77 5.81
CA PRO A 70 -10.25 -2.52 5.05
C PRO A 70 -8.84 -2.35 5.63
N THR A 71 -7.99 -3.34 5.38
CA THR A 71 -6.60 -3.33 5.82
C THR A 71 -5.63 -3.32 4.66
N LEU A 72 -4.41 -2.91 4.94
CA LEU A 72 -3.24 -3.18 4.13
C LEU A 72 -2.53 -4.39 4.72
N GLU A 73 -2.40 -5.48 3.96
CA GLU A 73 -1.57 -6.61 4.35
C GLU A 73 -0.17 -6.41 3.83
N ILE A 74 0.84 -6.66 4.66
CA ILE A 74 2.24 -6.62 4.26
C ILE A 74 2.85 -7.96 4.63
N PHE A 75 3.16 -8.77 3.61
CA PHE A 75 3.65 -10.12 3.78
C PHE A 75 4.98 -10.34 3.07
N ASN A 76 5.77 -11.25 3.62
CA ASN A 76 6.97 -11.79 3.01
C ASN A 76 6.78 -13.31 2.86
N TYR A 77 7.22 -13.83 1.72
CA TYR A 77 7.34 -15.26 1.49
C TYR A 77 8.81 -15.70 1.58
N ASN A 78 9.05 -16.95 1.96
CA ASN A 78 10.37 -17.57 1.90
C ASN A 78 10.91 -17.72 0.47
N ILE A 79 10.03 -17.70 -0.53
CA ILE A 79 10.33 -17.74 -1.97
C ILE A 79 9.69 -16.50 -2.58
N LEU A 80 10.52 -15.60 -3.12
CA LEU A 80 10.06 -14.39 -3.80
C LEU A 80 10.42 -14.47 -5.28
N GLU A 81 9.48 -14.07 -6.12
CA GLU A 81 9.73 -13.81 -7.52
C GLU A 81 10.38 -12.44 -7.72
N GLU A 82 11.08 -12.27 -8.84
CA GLU A 82 11.68 -10.99 -9.19
C GLU A 82 10.60 -9.94 -9.46
N LYS A 83 10.74 -8.79 -8.80
CA LYS A 83 9.82 -7.67 -8.98
C LYS A 83 10.23 -6.84 -10.20
N PRO A 84 9.36 -6.70 -11.20
CA PRO A 84 9.63 -5.78 -12.31
C PRO A 84 9.62 -4.33 -11.82
N GLU A 85 10.40 -3.46 -12.47
CA GLU A 85 10.41 -2.03 -12.18
C GLU A 85 8.98 -1.44 -12.22
N ALA A 86 8.62 -0.64 -11.23
CA ALA A 86 7.30 -0.05 -11.14
C ALA A 86 7.06 0.97 -12.27
N ALA A 87 5.87 0.97 -12.85
CA ALA A 87 5.46 1.94 -13.86
C ALA A 87 3.97 2.28 -13.69
N VAL A 88 3.65 3.58 -13.67
CA VAL A 88 2.28 4.08 -13.45
C VAL A 88 1.29 3.66 -14.54
N ASN A 89 1.78 3.33 -15.72
CA ASN A 89 0.98 2.93 -16.89
C ASN A 89 1.06 1.42 -17.20
N ARG A 90 1.58 0.60 -16.28
CA ARG A 90 1.58 -0.86 -16.44
C ARG A 90 0.21 -1.43 -16.10
N PRO A 91 -0.37 -2.30 -16.96
CA PRO A 91 -1.63 -2.97 -16.64
C PRO A 91 -1.52 -3.78 -15.34
N GLY A 92 -2.56 -3.73 -14.50
CA GLY A 92 -2.64 -4.43 -13.21
C GLY A 92 -2.97 -3.47 -12.07
N PHE A 93 -2.52 -3.79 -10.86
CA PHE A 93 -2.63 -2.86 -9.72
C PHE A 93 -1.71 -1.67 -9.94
N GLY A 94 -2.28 -0.47 -10.01
CA GLY A 94 -1.54 0.77 -10.29
C GLY A 94 -0.88 1.33 -9.02
N HIS A 95 -1.69 1.73 -8.06
CA HIS A 95 -1.24 2.41 -6.84
C HIS A 95 -2.25 2.29 -5.70
N ILE A 96 -1.82 2.66 -4.51
CA ILE A 96 -2.67 2.93 -3.35
C ILE A 96 -2.68 4.45 -3.15
N ALA A 97 -3.86 5.06 -2.93
CA ALA A 97 -3.98 6.50 -2.73
C ALA A 97 -4.21 6.85 -1.25
N PHE A 98 -3.49 7.87 -0.77
CA PHE A 98 -3.71 8.50 0.53
C PHE A 98 -4.13 9.95 0.36
N VAL A 99 -5.22 10.33 1.01
CA VAL A 99 -5.63 11.74 1.12
C VAL A 99 -4.84 12.38 2.25
N VAL A 100 -4.15 13.48 1.96
CA VAL A 100 -3.30 14.22 2.90
C VAL A 100 -3.71 15.69 2.94
N ASP A 101 -3.37 16.40 3.99
CA ASP A 101 -3.68 17.83 4.10
C ASP A 101 -2.78 18.69 3.18
N ASP A 102 -1.49 18.37 3.11
CA ASP A 102 -0.50 19.04 2.26
C ASP A 102 0.31 18.00 1.46
N VAL A 103 0.15 18.03 0.13
CA VAL A 103 0.83 17.07 -0.76
C VAL A 103 2.33 17.34 -0.86
N VAL A 104 2.76 18.61 -0.77
CA VAL A 104 4.18 18.96 -0.84
C VAL A 104 4.92 18.48 0.41
N GLU A 105 4.34 18.73 1.58
CA GLU A 105 4.90 18.25 2.86
C GLU A 105 4.93 16.72 2.91
N ALA A 106 3.82 16.06 2.54
CA ALA A 106 3.73 14.61 2.50
C ALA A 106 4.74 13.98 1.51
N HIS A 107 4.94 14.61 0.33
CA HIS A 107 5.97 14.18 -0.63
C HIS A 107 7.38 14.21 0.00
N GLN A 108 7.74 15.32 0.65
CA GLN A 108 9.03 15.44 1.32
C GLN A 108 9.20 14.40 2.45
N ALA A 109 8.14 14.14 3.22
CA ALA A 109 8.17 13.12 4.27
C ALA A 109 8.41 11.70 3.71
N VAL A 110 7.77 11.34 2.59
CA VAL A 110 7.99 10.06 1.91
C VAL A 110 9.44 9.93 1.46
N LEU A 111 10.01 10.97 0.83
CA LEU A 111 11.41 10.94 0.39
C LEU A 111 12.38 10.80 1.58
N ALA A 112 12.14 11.53 2.67
CA ALA A 112 12.95 11.45 3.88
C ALA A 112 12.90 10.08 4.55
N ALA A 113 11.78 9.34 4.39
CA ALA A 113 11.59 7.99 4.93
C ALA A 113 12.09 6.88 3.97
N GLY A 114 12.80 7.22 2.90
CA GLY A 114 13.40 6.26 1.98
C GLY A 114 12.52 5.85 0.80
N GLY A 115 11.37 6.49 0.63
CA GLY A 115 10.58 6.36 -0.60
C GLY A 115 11.19 7.12 -1.78
N GLY A 116 10.60 6.97 -2.96
CA GLY A 116 11.06 7.61 -4.19
C GLY A 116 10.04 8.57 -4.79
N SER A 117 10.50 9.49 -5.65
CA SER A 117 9.61 10.31 -6.48
C SER A 117 9.38 9.64 -7.82
N VAL A 118 8.14 9.65 -8.31
CA VAL A 118 7.80 9.14 -9.65
C VAL A 118 7.47 10.30 -10.59
N GLY A 119 6.88 11.36 -10.07
CA GLY A 119 6.53 12.55 -10.82
C GLY A 119 6.68 13.81 -9.98
N GLU A 120 6.14 14.92 -10.47
CA GLU A 120 6.11 16.21 -9.79
C GLU A 120 4.74 16.45 -9.15
N VAL A 121 4.69 17.27 -8.09
CA VAL A 121 3.44 17.73 -7.52
C VAL A 121 2.72 18.62 -8.53
N VAL A 122 1.50 18.24 -8.89
CA VAL A 122 0.68 19.00 -9.85
C VAL A 122 -0.71 19.27 -9.29
N THR A 123 -1.32 20.34 -9.75
CA THR A 123 -2.73 20.65 -9.47
C THR A 123 -3.52 20.62 -10.77
N LEU A 124 -4.50 19.74 -10.83
CA LEU A 124 -5.44 19.62 -11.93
C LEU A 124 -6.78 20.24 -11.55
N THR A 125 -7.46 20.80 -12.53
CA THR A 125 -8.84 21.27 -12.38
C THR A 125 -9.73 20.40 -13.25
N ASN A 126 -10.70 19.75 -12.64
CA ASN A 126 -11.64 18.89 -13.40
C ASN A 126 -12.71 19.72 -14.13
N ALA A 127 -13.56 19.07 -14.92
CA ALA A 127 -14.60 19.73 -15.69
C ALA A 127 -15.65 20.47 -14.84
N LEU A 128 -15.72 20.21 -13.54
CA LEU A 128 -16.59 20.90 -12.58
C LEU A 128 -15.90 22.03 -11.83
N GLY A 129 -14.67 22.40 -12.23
CA GLY A 129 -13.89 23.45 -11.59
C GLY A 129 -13.24 23.03 -10.26
N LYS A 130 -13.36 21.78 -9.83
CA LYS A 130 -12.72 21.28 -8.59
C LYS A 130 -11.24 21.02 -8.84
N LYS A 131 -10.42 21.52 -7.92
CA LYS A 131 -8.97 21.32 -7.93
C LYS A 131 -8.63 20.03 -7.20
N LEU A 132 -7.63 19.31 -7.71
CA LEU A 132 -6.99 18.15 -7.09
C LEU A 132 -5.49 18.38 -7.18
N THR A 133 -4.81 18.47 -6.04
CA THR A 133 -3.34 18.47 -5.98
C THR A 133 -2.89 17.05 -5.65
N TRP A 134 -1.92 16.53 -6.40
CA TRP A 134 -1.48 15.15 -6.24
C TRP A 134 -0.05 14.93 -6.76
N VAL A 135 0.53 13.81 -6.37
CA VAL A 135 1.82 13.30 -6.87
C VAL A 135 1.87 11.79 -6.73
N TYR A 136 2.55 11.11 -7.66
CA TYR A 136 2.97 9.72 -7.46
C TYR A 136 4.35 9.67 -6.82
N VAL A 137 4.45 8.79 -5.83
CA VAL A 137 5.70 8.45 -5.12
C VAL A 137 5.83 6.93 -5.04
N THR A 138 6.94 6.44 -4.55
CA THR A 138 7.05 5.02 -4.17
C THR A 138 7.31 4.88 -2.69
N ASP A 139 6.88 3.76 -2.11
CA ASP A 139 7.41 3.31 -0.84
C ASP A 139 8.89 2.83 -0.99
N PRO A 140 9.59 2.47 0.11
CA PRO A 140 10.99 2.03 0.04
C PRO A 140 11.22 0.77 -0.81
N GLU A 141 10.19 0.00 -1.09
CA GLU A 141 10.27 -1.19 -1.94
C GLU A 141 9.75 -0.95 -3.36
N GLY A 142 9.48 0.30 -3.73
CA GLY A 142 9.09 0.69 -5.08
C GLY A 142 7.61 0.43 -5.42
N ASN A 143 6.72 0.24 -4.44
CA ASN A 143 5.28 0.23 -4.72
C ASN A 143 4.79 1.66 -4.91
N ILE A 144 3.97 1.89 -5.93
CA ILE A 144 3.49 3.24 -6.26
C ILE A 144 2.37 3.64 -5.30
N LEU A 145 2.50 4.84 -4.76
CA LEU A 145 1.48 5.52 -3.96
C LEU A 145 1.07 6.80 -4.65
N GLU A 146 -0.19 7.19 -4.48
CA GLU A 146 -0.68 8.53 -4.79
C GLU A 146 -0.92 9.31 -3.51
N LEU A 147 -0.30 10.47 -3.40
CA LEU A 147 -0.62 11.46 -2.37
C LEU A 147 -1.54 12.48 -3.00
N GLN A 148 -2.71 12.72 -2.43
CA GLN A 148 -3.67 13.64 -2.99
C GLN A 148 -4.34 14.50 -1.93
N SER A 149 -4.67 15.74 -2.30
CA SER A 149 -5.50 16.64 -1.50
C SER A 149 -6.53 17.36 -2.36
N GLN A 150 -7.70 17.58 -1.78
CA GLN A 150 -8.73 18.40 -2.36
C GLN A 150 -8.91 19.64 -1.48
N PRO A 151 -9.11 20.83 -2.07
CA PRO A 151 -9.46 22.01 -1.28
C PRO A 151 -10.71 21.72 -0.44
N LYS A 152 -10.63 22.06 0.84
CA LYS A 152 -11.76 22.00 1.77
C LYS A 152 -12.83 23.01 1.37
#